data_99a61696a03e0a95f70323736850fb7e
#
_entry.id   99a61696a03e0a95f70323736850fb7e
#
_cell.length_a   1.000
_cell.length_b   1.000
_cell.length_c   1.000
_cell.angle_alpha   90.00
_cell.angle_beta   90.00
_cell.angle_gamma   90.00
#
_symmetry.space_group_name_H-M   'P 1'
#
loop_
_entity.id
_entity.type
_entity.pdbx_description
1 polymer ?
#
loop_
_entity_poly.entity_id
_entity_poly.type
_entity_poly.pdbx_seq_one_letter_code
_entity_poly.pdbx_strand_id
1 'polypeptide(L)'
;NDTGRYINTEDEVGGYPAQTISRAADFDTDMDGIPDTWETAHGLNPNDVADSKKINPSTGYAYVEEYFNGLVENVEKSDYIAPNPDVETDIAENTQYNEGDTVKVTATAKANNGGNIAKVEFYNGDKLVGTSTEAPYTCEYKGLTDGTYSITVRAYDNDGNQTQSSVKKIHVNSTAGSGEWTSK
;
A
#
# COMPACT_ATOMS: atom_id res chain seq x y z
N ASN A 1 33.87 15.31 0.26
CA ASN A 1 33.06 16.48 -0.13
C ASN A 1 32.28 16.10 -1.36
N ASP A 2 31.08 15.63 -1.11
CA ASP A 2 30.11 15.32 -2.17
C ASP A 2 29.52 16.65 -2.63
N THR A 3 30.08 17.20 -3.69
CA THR A 3 29.51 18.37 -4.35
C THR A 3 28.40 17.88 -5.25
N GLY A 4 27.17 17.83 -4.71
CA GLY A 4 25.99 17.62 -5.51
C GLY A 4 25.97 18.61 -6.69
N ARG A 5 25.81 18.09 -7.91
CA ARG A 5 25.63 18.93 -9.10
C ARG A 5 24.19 18.82 -9.58
N TYR A 6 23.68 19.89 -10.14
CA TYR A 6 22.42 19.85 -10.85
C TYR A 6 22.58 19.02 -12.14
N ILE A 7 21.62 18.11 -12.36
CA ILE A 7 21.52 17.35 -13.60
C ILE A 7 20.63 18.20 -14.54
N ASN A 8 21.17 18.58 -15.67
CA ASN A 8 20.42 19.41 -16.66
C ASN A 8 19.71 18.57 -17.71
N THR A 9 20.20 17.34 -17.96
CA THR A 9 19.58 16.38 -18.89
C THR A 9 19.75 14.97 -18.37
N GLU A 10 18.84 14.08 -18.75
CA GLU A 10 18.92 12.65 -18.38
C GLU A 10 20.17 11.97 -18.94
N ASP A 11 20.69 12.45 -20.07
CA ASP A 11 21.90 11.91 -20.71
C ASP A 11 23.14 12.04 -19.80
N GLU A 12 23.18 13.04 -18.93
CA GLU A 12 24.30 13.24 -17.98
C GLU A 12 24.43 12.13 -16.93
N VAL A 13 23.39 11.33 -16.73
CA VAL A 13 23.32 10.20 -15.78
C VAL A 13 23.11 8.86 -16.47
N GLY A 14 23.36 8.80 -17.80
CA GLY A 14 23.26 7.57 -18.58
C GLY A 14 21.95 7.41 -19.35
N GLY A 15 21.07 8.41 -19.31
CA GLY A 15 19.80 8.40 -20.05
C GLY A 15 18.82 7.32 -19.59
N TYR A 16 17.68 7.26 -20.24
CA TYR A 16 16.78 6.12 -20.10
C TYR A 16 17.34 4.92 -20.85
N PRO A 17 17.32 3.70 -20.27
CA PRO A 17 17.68 2.51 -21.01
C PRO A 17 16.82 2.43 -22.28
N ALA A 18 17.47 2.23 -23.43
CA ALA A 18 16.74 2.07 -24.69
C ALA A 18 15.75 0.92 -24.54
N GLN A 19 14.48 1.23 -24.51
CA GLN A 19 13.43 0.21 -24.55
C GLN A 19 13.33 -0.28 -25.99
N THR A 20 13.96 -1.40 -26.28
CA THR A 20 13.73 -2.12 -27.54
C THR A 20 12.44 -2.93 -27.43
N ILE A 21 11.31 -2.27 -27.48
CA ILE A 21 10.04 -2.95 -27.74
C ILE A 21 10.01 -3.17 -29.25
N SER A 22 10.34 -4.37 -29.69
CA SER A 22 10.15 -4.78 -31.09
C SER A 22 8.70 -5.27 -31.22
N ARG A 23 7.83 -4.45 -31.77
CA ARG A 23 6.51 -4.90 -32.24
C ARG A 23 6.68 -5.46 -33.65
N ALA A 24 5.85 -6.46 -34.01
CA ALA A 24 5.76 -6.93 -35.39
C ALA A 24 5.32 -5.77 -36.29
N ALA A 25 5.80 -5.74 -37.53
CA ALA A 25 5.48 -4.65 -38.46
C ALA A 25 3.98 -4.57 -38.82
N ASP A 26 3.27 -5.66 -38.64
CA ASP A 26 1.82 -5.83 -38.84
C ASP A 26 1.01 -5.76 -37.53
N PHE A 27 1.57 -5.15 -36.50
CA PHE A 27 0.86 -4.97 -35.23
C PHE A 27 -0.19 -3.86 -35.30
N ASP A 28 0.13 -2.77 -36.00
CA ASP A 28 -0.68 -1.54 -36.17
C ASP A 28 -0.16 -0.93 -37.47
N THR A 29 -0.76 -1.32 -38.59
CA THR A 29 -0.23 -1.06 -39.95
C THR A 29 -0.38 0.40 -40.34
N ASP A 30 -1.47 1.05 -39.97
CA ASP A 30 -1.75 2.47 -40.29
C ASP A 30 -1.38 3.45 -39.17
N MET A 31 -0.88 2.93 -38.04
CA MET A 31 -0.38 3.69 -36.88
C MET A 31 -1.42 4.62 -36.23
N ASP A 32 -2.66 4.17 -36.16
CA ASP A 32 -3.75 4.91 -35.52
C ASP A 32 -3.91 4.62 -34.01
N GLY A 33 -3.14 3.66 -33.48
CA GLY A 33 -3.09 3.27 -32.08
C GLY A 33 -3.94 2.04 -31.74
N ILE A 34 -4.61 1.44 -32.72
CA ILE A 34 -5.38 0.19 -32.57
C ILE A 34 -4.66 -0.94 -33.30
N PRO A 35 -4.48 -2.13 -32.69
CA PRO A 35 -3.84 -3.24 -33.38
C PRO A 35 -4.71 -3.79 -34.52
N ASP A 36 -4.10 -4.18 -35.64
CA ASP A 36 -4.73 -4.77 -36.82
C ASP A 36 -5.69 -5.92 -36.48
N THR A 37 -5.32 -6.75 -35.51
CA THR A 37 -6.12 -7.87 -35.05
C THR A 37 -7.41 -7.43 -34.35
N TRP A 38 -7.35 -6.36 -33.58
CA TRP A 38 -8.52 -5.80 -32.90
C TRP A 38 -9.44 -5.12 -33.91
N GLU A 39 -8.88 -4.35 -34.85
CA GLU A 39 -9.63 -3.69 -35.90
C GLU A 39 -10.40 -4.69 -36.75
N THR A 40 -9.73 -5.74 -37.20
CA THR A 40 -10.36 -6.82 -37.99
C THR A 40 -11.51 -7.47 -37.22
N ALA A 41 -11.34 -7.70 -35.92
CA ALA A 41 -12.38 -8.30 -35.07
C ALA A 41 -13.60 -7.38 -34.88
N HIS A 42 -13.42 -6.06 -35.01
CA HIS A 42 -14.47 -5.05 -34.83
C HIS A 42 -14.99 -4.46 -36.17
N GLY A 43 -14.53 -5.05 -37.28
CA GLY A 43 -15.00 -4.66 -38.63
C GLY A 43 -14.43 -3.33 -39.14
N LEU A 44 -13.28 -2.91 -38.57
CA LEU A 44 -12.46 -1.80 -39.02
C LEU A 44 -11.45 -2.25 -40.09
N ASN A 45 -10.80 -1.31 -40.72
CA ASN A 45 -9.81 -1.56 -41.76
C ASN A 45 -8.40 -1.21 -41.27
N PRO A 46 -7.49 -2.17 -41.05
CA PRO A 46 -6.12 -1.94 -40.58
C PRO A 46 -5.23 -1.04 -41.45
N ASN A 47 -5.77 -0.45 -42.50
CA ASN A 47 -5.08 0.47 -43.38
C ASN A 47 -5.81 1.84 -43.49
N ASP A 48 -6.76 2.13 -42.62
CA ASP A 48 -7.54 3.37 -42.61
C ASP A 48 -7.44 4.10 -41.27
N VAL A 49 -6.39 4.87 -41.09
CA VAL A 49 -6.12 5.67 -39.87
C VAL A 49 -7.31 6.51 -39.39
N ALA A 50 -8.33 6.72 -40.24
CA ALA A 50 -9.47 7.57 -39.87
C ALA A 50 -10.57 6.78 -39.15
N ASP A 51 -10.58 5.45 -39.23
CA ASP A 51 -11.69 4.68 -38.69
C ASP A 51 -11.60 4.45 -37.18
N SER A 52 -10.42 4.57 -36.58
CA SER A 52 -10.26 4.61 -35.12
C SER A 52 -11.08 5.71 -34.43
N LYS A 53 -11.32 6.80 -35.15
CA LYS A 53 -12.10 7.96 -34.67
C LYS A 53 -13.60 7.87 -34.99
N LYS A 54 -14.03 6.84 -35.76
CA LYS A 54 -15.45 6.61 -36.00
C LYS A 54 -16.15 6.25 -34.70
N ILE A 55 -17.36 6.77 -34.52
CA ILE A 55 -18.18 6.46 -33.36
C ILE A 55 -18.86 5.11 -33.55
N ASN A 56 -18.67 4.18 -32.64
CA ASN A 56 -19.42 2.94 -32.61
C ASN A 56 -20.88 3.25 -32.25
N PRO A 57 -21.85 2.96 -33.15
CA PRO A 57 -23.25 3.31 -32.89
C PRO A 57 -23.88 2.52 -31.74
N SER A 58 -23.27 1.43 -31.29
CA SER A 58 -23.77 0.60 -30.19
C SER A 58 -23.40 1.14 -28.83
N THR A 59 -22.25 1.79 -28.71
CA THR A 59 -21.68 2.26 -27.44
C THR A 59 -21.65 3.79 -27.32
N GLY A 60 -21.56 4.48 -28.47
CA GLY A 60 -21.43 5.94 -28.52
C GLY A 60 -20.01 6.46 -28.31
N TYR A 61 -19.02 5.56 -28.19
CA TYR A 61 -17.61 5.92 -28.07
C TYR A 61 -16.87 5.77 -29.40
N ALA A 62 -15.75 6.48 -29.56
CA ALA A 62 -14.84 6.24 -30.67
C ALA A 62 -14.18 4.84 -30.52
N TYR A 63 -13.89 4.15 -31.62
CA TYR A 63 -13.29 2.82 -31.53
C TYR A 63 -11.94 2.81 -30.81
N VAL A 64 -11.14 3.84 -30.95
CA VAL A 64 -9.88 3.98 -30.20
C VAL A 64 -10.12 4.08 -28.68
N GLU A 65 -11.20 4.74 -28.25
CA GLU A 65 -11.58 4.81 -26.83
C GLU A 65 -12.05 3.44 -26.32
N GLU A 66 -12.80 2.68 -27.13
CA GLU A 66 -13.22 1.31 -26.78
C GLU A 66 -12.03 0.38 -26.64
N TYR A 67 -11.05 0.48 -27.55
CA TYR A 67 -9.83 -0.31 -27.44
C TYR A 67 -9.09 -0.02 -26.13
N PHE A 68 -8.84 1.24 -25.81
CA PHE A 68 -8.13 1.61 -24.57
C PHE A 68 -8.94 1.27 -23.32
N ASN A 69 -10.25 1.46 -23.34
CA ASN A 69 -11.11 1.05 -22.22
C ASN A 69 -11.07 -0.47 -22.01
N GLY A 70 -11.11 -1.24 -23.10
CA GLY A 70 -10.99 -2.70 -23.03
C GLY A 70 -9.66 -3.19 -22.48
N LEU A 71 -8.56 -2.46 -22.67
CA LEU A 71 -7.28 -2.78 -22.05
C LEU A 71 -7.32 -2.61 -20.52
N VAL A 72 -8.13 -1.66 -20.03
CA VAL A 72 -8.26 -1.36 -18.60
C VAL A 72 -9.31 -2.23 -17.92
N GLU A 73 -10.39 -2.62 -18.63
CA GLU A 73 -11.44 -3.49 -18.09
C GLU A 73 -10.92 -4.89 -17.73
N ASN A 74 -9.93 -5.39 -18.49
CA ASN A 74 -9.29 -6.68 -18.22
C ASN A 74 -8.16 -6.62 -17.19
N VAL A 75 -7.79 -5.44 -16.74
CA VAL A 75 -6.96 -5.30 -15.54
C VAL A 75 -7.90 -5.40 -14.35
N GLU A 76 -8.14 -6.64 -13.91
CA GLU A 76 -8.85 -6.90 -12.68
C GLU A 76 -8.20 -6.03 -11.59
N LYS A 77 -8.96 -5.09 -11.00
CA LYS A 77 -8.52 -4.36 -9.80
C LYS A 77 -8.14 -5.29 -8.66
N SER A 78 -8.54 -6.56 -8.76
CA SER A 78 -8.18 -7.65 -7.86
C SER A 78 -6.72 -8.07 -7.98
N ASP A 79 -6.05 -7.82 -9.11
CA ASP A 79 -4.66 -8.25 -9.33
C ASP A 79 -3.63 -7.20 -8.87
N TYR A 80 -4.06 -5.98 -8.57
CA TYR A 80 -3.21 -5.02 -7.87
C TYR A 80 -3.28 -5.29 -6.36
N ILE A 81 -2.65 -6.36 -5.96
CA ILE A 81 -2.35 -6.59 -4.55
C ILE A 81 -1.23 -5.60 -4.22
N ALA A 82 -1.53 -4.64 -3.34
CA ALA A 82 -0.48 -3.77 -2.84
C ALA A 82 0.67 -4.64 -2.30
N PRO A 83 1.92 -4.41 -2.70
CA PRO A 83 3.03 -5.24 -2.26
C PRO A 83 3.24 -5.19 -0.75
N ASN A 84 2.77 -4.12 -0.09
CA ASN A 84 2.91 -3.93 1.34
C ASN A 84 1.98 -4.86 2.13
N PRO A 85 2.43 -5.40 3.27
CA PRO A 85 1.61 -6.22 4.14
C PRO A 85 0.47 -5.42 4.79
N ASP A 86 -0.63 -6.08 5.12
CA ASP A 86 -1.68 -5.52 5.96
C ASP A 86 -1.32 -5.71 7.43
N VAL A 87 -1.67 -4.74 8.28
CA VAL A 87 -1.47 -4.84 9.72
C VAL A 87 -2.51 -4.05 10.50
N GLU A 88 -3.05 -4.69 11.54
CA GLU A 88 -3.97 -4.09 12.50
C GLU A 88 -3.61 -4.52 13.92
N THR A 89 -4.13 -3.81 14.94
CA THR A 89 -3.99 -4.15 16.36
C THR A 89 -5.36 -4.33 17.01
N ASP A 90 -5.42 -5.19 18.03
CA ASP A 90 -6.61 -5.45 18.85
C ASP A 90 -6.93 -4.31 19.83
N ILE A 91 -6.04 -3.34 19.99
CA ILE A 91 -6.25 -2.20 20.90
C ILE A 91 -7.34 -1.28 20.35
N ALA A 92 -8.37 -1.06 21.14
CA ALA A 92 -9.40 -0.05 20.85
C ALA A 92 -8.91 1.35 21.24
N GLU A 93 -9.33 2.34 20.46
CA GLU A 93 -9.04 3.75 20.72
C GLU A 93 -9.60 4.19 22.08
N ASN A 94 -8.81 4.94 22.85
CA ASN A 94 -9.15 5.47 24.18
C ASN A 94 -9.43 4.39 25.27
N THR A 95 -8.88 3.18 25.12
CA THR A 95 -8.94 2.17 26.19
C THR A 95 -8.26 2.67 27.46
N GLN A 96 -8.87 2.40 28.61
CA GLN A 96 -8.40 2.82 29.93
C GLN A 96 -7.72 1.64 30.63
N TYR A 97 -6.57 1.92 31.24
CA TYR A 97 -5.83 1.01 32.10
C TYR A 97 -5.46 1.70 33.41
N ASN A 98 -5.01 0.95 34.40
CA ASN A 98 -4.49 1.49 35.65
C ASN A 98 -2.95 1.39 35.66
N GLU A 99 -2.34 2.27 36.42
CA GLU A 99 -0.89 2.22 36.67
C GLU A 99 -0.51 0.86 37.27
N GLY A 100 0.52 0.23 36.69
CA GLY A 100 0.97 -1.12 37.05
C GLY A 100 0.32 -2.23 36.22
N ASP A 101 -0.71 -1.95 35.46
CA ASP A 101 -1.27 -2.95 34.52
C ASP A 101 -0.23 -3.32 33.45
N THR A 102 -0.32 -4.57 32.99
CA THR A 102 0.38 -5.02 31.78
C THR A 102 -0.58 -4.92 30.61
N VAL A 103 -0.28 -4.04 29.67
CA VAL A 103 -1.08 -3.91 28.45
C VAL A 103 -0.55 -4.89 27.41
N LYS A 104 -1.29 -5.96 27.15
CA LYS A 104 -0.96 -6.91 26.08
C LYS A 104 -1.59 -6.41 24.78
N VAL A 105 -0.76 -6.22 23.77
CA VAL A 105 -1.16 -5.83 22.41
C VAL A 105 -0.96 -7.02 21.49
N THR A 106 -1.99 -7.35 20.71
CA THR A 106 -1.94 -8.36 19.66
C THR A 106 -2.07 -7.68 18.31
N ALA A 107 -1.20 -8.02 17.37
CA ALA A 107 -1.30 -7.58 16.00
C ALA A 107 -1.76 -8.73 15.09
N THR A 108 -2.66 -8.42 14.18
CA THR A 108 -2.97 -9.25 13.02
C THR A 108 -2.21 -8.69 11.83
N ALA A 109 -1.36 -9.49 11.21
CA ALA A 109 -0.60 -9.09 10.04
C ALA A 109 -0.70 -10.17 8.96
N LYS A 110 -0.80 -9.72 7.71
CA LYS A 110 -0.88 -10.59 6.53
C LYS A 110 0.02 -10.04 5.44
N ALA A 111 0.90 -10.88 4.93
CA ALA A 111 1.67 -10.54 3.73
C ALA A 111 0.78 -10.64 2.48
N ASN A 112 1.01 -9.76 1.52
CA ASN A 112 0.37 -9.77 0.22
C ASN A 112 1.25 -10.53 -0.79
N ASN A 113 0.73 -10.84 -1.97
CA ASN A 113 1.42 -11.60 -3.02
C ASN A 113 1.91 -13.02 -2.61
N GLY A 114 1.25 -13.67 -1.65
CA GLY A 114 1.61 -15.02 -1.21
C GLY A 114 2.88 -15.09 -0.36
N GLY A 115 3.42 -13.94 0.06
CA GLY A 115 4.57 -13.86 0.96
C GLY A 115 4.24 -14.22 2.41
N ASN A 116 5.25 -14.10 3.28
CA ASN A 116 5.11 -14.30 4.72
C ASN A 116 5.52 -13.03 5.47
N ILE A 117 4.95 -12.84 6.66
CA ILE A 117 5.40 -11.80 7.59
C ILE A 117 6.73 -12.23 8.20
N ALA A 118 7.75 -11.40 8.07
CA ALA A 118 9.07 -11.61 8.66
C ALA A 118 9.09 -11.22 10.14
N LYS A 119 8.44 -10.10 10.48
CA LYS A 119 8.33 -9.60 11.85
C LYS A 119 7.22 -8.56 11.99
N VAL A 120 6.78 -8.37 13.23
CA VAL A 120 5.94 -7.24 13.64
C VAL A 120 6.64 -6.51 14.79
N GLU A 121 6.79 -5.21 14.64
CA GLU A 121 7.36 -4.32 15.64
C GLU A 121 6.25 -3.51 16.33
N PHE A 122 6.37 -3.35 17.65
CA PHE A 122 5.40 -2.66 18.51
C PHE A 122 6.01 -1.39 19.05
N TYR A 123 5.31 -0.27 18.93
CA TYR A 123 5.81 1.05 19.27
C TYR A 123 4.90 1.78 20.27
N ASN A 124 5.52 2.61 21.10
CA ASN A 124 4.87 3.66 21.87
C ASN A 124 5.41 5.02 21.39
N GLY A 125 4.61 5.74 20.63
CA GLY A 125 5.12 6.87 19.84
C GLY A 125 6.24 6.39 18.92
N ASP A 126 7.40 7.01 18.98
CA ASP A 126 8.57 6.63 18.18
C ASP A 126 9.46 5.56 18.83
N LYS A 127 9.13 5.16 20.07
CA LYS A 127 9.95 4.21 20.82
C LYS A 127 9.52 2.78 20.51
N LEU A 128 10.45 1.95 20.01
CA LEU A 128 10.27 0.50 19.87
C LEU A 128 10.15 -0.14 21.26
N VAL A 129 9.08 -0.90 21.49
CA VAL A 129 8.80 -1.61 22.75
C VAL A 129 9.16 -3.08 22.63
N GLY A 130 8.86 -3.69 21.49
CA GLY A 130 9.17 -5.10 21.25
C GLY A 130 8.99 -5.50 19.79
N THR A 131 9.46 -6.71 19.49
CA THR A 131 9.35 -7.33 18.15
C THR A 131 8.85 -8.78 18.34
N SER A 132 7.95 -9.20 17.46
CA SER A 132 7.47 -10.58 17.36
C SER A 132 7.69 -11.10 15.95
N THR A 133 8.21 -12.33 15.82
CA THR A 133 8.52 -12.98 14.53
C THR A 133 7.58 -14.14 14.22
N GLU A 134 6.70 -14.50 15.15
CA GLU A 134 5.77 -15.63 15.00
C GLU A 134 4.36 -15.21 15.41
N ALA A 135 3.38 -15.71 14.68
CA ALA A 135 1.97 -15.52 15.04
C ALA A 135 1.56 -16.42 16.24
N PRO A 136 0.69 -15.93 17.13
CA PRO A 136 0.12 -14.59 17.17
C PRO A 136 1.16 -13.54 17.58
N TYR A 137 1.25 -12.47 16.78
CA TYR A 137 2.21 -11.39 17.05
C TYR A 137 1.76 -10.59 18.26
N THR A 138 2.49 -10.71 19.38
CA THR A 138 2.10 -10.08 20.64
C THR A 138 3.28 -9.34 21.28
N CYS A 139 2.96 -8.27 22.00
CA CYS A 139 3.91 -7.55 22.83
C CYS A 139 3.23 -7.10 24.13
N GLU A 140 3.97 -7.08 25.23
CA GLU A 140 3.51 -6.59 26.53
C GLU A 140 4.17 -5.25 26.85
N TYR A 141 3.33 -4.23 27.07
CA TYR A 141 3.75 -2.92 27.56
C TYR A 141 3.63 -2.93 29.06
N LYS A 142 4.77 -2.76 29.73
CA LYS A 142 4.90 -2.82 31.19
C LYS A 142 5.44 -1.52 31.74
N GLY A 143 5.15 -1.27 33.03
CA GLY A 143 5.67 -0.11 33.74
C GLY A 143 5.13 1.23 33.20
N LEU A 144 3.92 1.20 32.65
CA LEU A 144 3.23 2.41 32.25
C LEU A 144 2.74 3.13 33.48
N THR A 145 2.99 4.44 33.54
CA THR A 145 2.54 5.34 34.60
C THR A 145 1.38 6.19 34.10
N ASP A 146 0.79 6.98 34.95
CA ASP A 146 -0.29 7.92 34.59
C ASP A 146 0.06 8.73 33.33
N GLY A 147 -0.83 8.70 32.33
CA GLY A 147 -0.61 9.38 31.07
C GLY A 147 -1.32 8.77 29.85
N THR A 148 -1.06 9.36 28.72
CA THR A 148 -1.57 8.90 27.42
C THR A 148 -0.43 8.33 26.58
N TYR A 149 -0.66 7.16 26.01
CA TYR A 149 0.32 6.45 25.20
C TYR A 149 -0.23 6.23 23.79
N SER A 150 0.65 6.33 22.80
CA SER A 150 0.30 6.18 21.37
C SER A 150 0.86 4.85 20.88
N ILE A 151 -0.01 3.87 20.72
CA ILE A 151 0.35 2.52 20.29
C ILE A 151 0.24 2.41 18.78
N THR A 152 1.30 1.95 18.14
CA THR A 152 1.33 1.55 16.72
C THR A 152 2.07 0.23 16.57
N VAL A 153 1.72 -0.48 15.51
CA VAL A 153 2.43 -1.70 15.11
C VAL A 153 2.88 -1.57 13.66
N ARG A 154 4.03 -2.15 13.33
CA ARG A 154 4.57 -2.15 11.98
C ARG A 154 4.90 -3.57 11.57
N ALA A 155 4.26 -4.05 10.50
CA ALA A 155 4.56 -5.35 9.92
C ALA A 155 5.59 -5.22 8.79
N TYR A 156 6.46 -6.19 8.70
CA TYR A 156 7.43 -6.36 7.62
C TYR A 156 7.23 -7.75 7.00
N ASP A 157 7.20 -7.81 5.69
CA ASP A 157 7.23 -9.09 4.98
C ASP A 157 8.66 -9.55 4.67
N ASN A 158 8.78 -10.75 4.09
CA ASN A 158 10.09 -11.30 3.73
C ASN A 158 10.77 -10.58 2.56
N ASP A 159 10.03 -9.78 1.79
CA ASP A 159 10.53 -9.01 0.67
C ASP A 159 11.01 -7.60 1.10
N GLY A 160 10.85 -7.27 2.39
CA GLY A 160 11.25 -5.99 2.98
C GLY A 160 10.21 -4.89 2.88
N ASN A 161 9.01 -5.18 2.37
CA ASN A 161 7.91 -4.24 2.36
C ASN A 161 7.37 -4.08 3.79
N GLN A 162 6.82 -2.89 4.09
CA GLN A 162 6.33 -2.61 5.43
C GLN A 162 5.05 -1.79 5.42
N THR A 163 4.22 -1.98 6.44
CA THR A 163 3.03 -1.17 6.72
C THR A 163 2.92 -0.90 8.21
N GLN A 164 2.47 0.30 8.55
CA GLN A 164 2.19 0.70 9.91
C GLN A 164 0.67 0.81 10.11
N SER A 165 0.18 0.31 11.25
CA SER A 165 -1.23 0.45 11.65
C SER A 165 -1.61 1.90 11.92
N SER A 166 -2.90 2.18 12.02
CA SER A 166 -3.38 3.43 12.63
C SER A 166 -2.87 3.56 14.08
N VAL A 167 -2.63 4.79 14.51
CA VAL A 167 -2.29 5.07 15.92
C VAL A 167 -3.50 4.78 16.78
N LYS A 168 -3.31 4.07 17.89
CA LYS A 168 -4.32 3.86 18.94
C LYS A 168 -3.84 4.49 20.23
N LYS A 169 -4.62 5.40 20.77
CA LYS A 169 -4.34 6.03 22.06
C LYS A 169 -4.93 5.19 23.18
N ILE A 170 -4.16 4.96 24.23
CA ILE A 170 -4.63 4.38 25.49
C ILE A 170 -4.34 5.36 26.61
N HIS A 171 -5.11 5.29 27.68
CA HIS A 171 -4.95 6.11 28.86
C HIS A 171 -4.66 5.23 30.05
N VAL A 172 -3.60 5.58 30.78
CA VAL A 172 -3.25 4.92 32.05
C VAL A 172 -3.54 5.90 33.17
N ASN A 173 -4.34 5.48 34.14
CA ASN A 173 -4.76 6.29 35.26
C ASN A 173 -3.97 5.91 36.50
N SER A 174 -3.52 6.91 37.25
CA SER A 174 -2.88 6.69 38.54
C SER A 174 -3.82 5.95 39.49
N THR A 175 -3.30 4.92 40.14
CA THR A 175 -4.00 4.24 41.26
C THR A 175 -3.77 4.95 42.59
N ALA A 176 -3.02 6.04 42.61
CA ALA A 176 -2.71 6.81 43.81
C ALA A 176 -3.97 7.48 44.37
N GLY A 177 -4.58 6.75 45.28
CA GLY A 177 -5.33 7.33 46.38
C GLY A 177 -6.66 8.00 46.06
N SER A 178 -7.74 7.23 46.06
CA SER A 178 -8.97 7.71 46.71
C SER A 178 -8.66 7.88 48.23
N GLY A 179 -7.84 8.85 48.54
CA GLY A 179 -7.62 9.23 49.94
C GLY A 179 -8.97 9.66 50.51
N GLU A 180 -9.54 8.79 51.30
CA GLU A 180 -10.69 9.12 52.14
C GLU A 180 -10.32 10.28 53.03
N TRP A 181 -10.82 11.47 52.69
CA TRP A 181 -10.75 12.62 53.56
C TRP A 181 -11.65 12.36 54.76
N THR A 182 -11.11 11.69 55.78
CA THR A 182 -11.78 11.67 57.10
C THR A 182 -11.56 13.05 57.74
N SER A 183 -12.61 13.90 57.62
CA SER A 183 -12.72 15.10 58.41
C SER A 183 -12.76 14.75 59.88
N LYS A 184 -11.77 15.22 60.65
CA LYS A 184 -11.85 15.25 62.11
C LYS A 184 -12.64 16.46 62.56
#